data_f45bedf1880315a0d0e56132e56a6d28
#
_entry.id   f45bedf1880315a0d0e56132e56a6d28
#
_cell.length_a   1.000
_cell.length_b   1.000
_cell.length_c   1.000
_cell.angle_alpha   90.00
_cell.angle_beta   90.00
_cell.angle_gamma   90.00
#
_symmetry.space_group_name_H-M   'P 1'
#
loop_
_entity.id
_entity.type
_entity.pdbx_description
1 polymer ?
#
loop_
_entity_poly.entity_id
_entity_poly.type
_entity_poly.pdbx_seq_one_letter_code
_entity_poly.pdbx_strand_id
1 'polypeptide(L)'
;RQMCIRDRSTSLYGSSAGNGVILITTKKGKESGGTGVNLTINQGWSNRAYKDYKKVGIYDYYPLQWEMLKNSYITSGKDAATAASLATSKIGSTLKYNPFVGVADDAIVGTDGKLNSSADALKWGDDLDWEDAAFKTGYRQEYNLSYNTKTEKSDTYASVGYLNDDGYMILSLI
;
A
#
# COMPACT_ATOMS: atom_id res chain seq x y z
N ARG A 1 10.09 30.75 10.90
CA ARG A 1 11.46 30.38 10.47
C ARG A 1 12.21 29.83 11.66
N GLN A 2 12.60 28.57 11.62
CA GLN A 2 13.48 27.97 12.62
C GLN A 2 14.94 28.26 12.22
N MET A 3 15.71 28.83 13.12
CA MET A 3 17.16 28.99 12.94
C MET A 3 17.88 28.22 14.04
N CYS A 4 18.72 27.26 13.63
CA CYS A 4 19.58 26.53 14.56
C CYS A 4 20.96 27.26 14.62
N ILE A 5 21.30 27.84 15.73
CA ILE A 5 22.55 28.58 15.92
C ILE A 5 23.43 27.74 16.87
N ARG A 6 24.50 27.13 16.33
CA ARG A 6 25.30 26.15 17.06
C ARG A 6 26.48 26.75 17.85
N ASP A 7 27.22 27.70 17.33
CA ASP A 7 28.53 28.07 17.89
C ASP A 7 28.59 29.37 18.70
N ARG A 8 27.52 30.17 18.69
CA ARG A 8 27.46 31.44 19.46
C ARG A 8 26.29 31.52 20.44
N SER A 9 25.56 30.43 20.58
CA SER A 9 24.33 30.40 21.37
C SER A 9 24.61 30.44 22.88
N THR A 10 25.72 29.90 23.31
CA THR A 10 26.12 29.87 24.73
C THR A 10 26.41 31.27 25.31
N SER A 11 26.85 32.24 24.50
CA SER A 11 27.10 33.62 24.93
C SER A 11 25.81 34.42 25.18
N LEU A 12 24.72 34.07 24.46
CA LEU A 12 23.45 34.76 24.57
C LEU A 12 22.41 34.01 25.43
N TYR A 13 22.49 32.71 25.50
CA TYR A 13 21.46 31.85 26.14
C TYR A 13 22.01 30.98 27.27
N GLY A 14 23.27 31.18 27.64
CA GLY A 14 23.95 30.51 28.76
C GLY A 14 24.39 29.07 28.43
N SER A 15 24.89 28.38 29.46
CA SER A 15 25.46 27.03 29.34
C SER A 15 24.47 25.97 28.88
N SER A 16 23.18 26.17 29.10
CA SER A 16 22.10 25.28 28.64
C SER A 16 21.98 25.20 27.09
N ALA A 17 22.60 26.15 26.40
CA ALA A 17 22.61 26.22 24.94
C ALA A 17 23.77 25.45 24.28
N GLY A 18 24.54 24.68 25.04
CA GLY A 18 25.70 23.91 24.55
C GLY A 18 25.36 22.90 23.43
N ASN A 19 24.13 22.39 23.43
CA ASN A 19 23.62 21.46 22.41
C ASN A 19 22.87 22.17 21.25
N GLY A 20 22.86 23.50 21.22
CA GLY A 20 22.16 24.33 20.25
C GLY A 20 20.89 24.97 20.80
N VAL A 21 20.41 26.00 20.11
CA VAL A 21 19.18 26.73 20.45
C VAL A 21 18.22 26.73 19.25
N ILE A 22 16.95 26.41 19.50
CA ILE A 22 15.89 26.53 18.52
C ILE A 22 15.11 27.82 18.81
N LEU A 23 15.27 28.81 17.95
CA LEU A 23 14.54 30.06 18.05
C LEU A 23 13.26 29.99 17.21
N ILE A 24 12.10 30.04 17.87
CA ILE A 24 10.80 30.06 17.22
C ILE A 24 10.30 31.51 17.18
N THR A 25 10.20 32.07 15.97
CA THR A 25 9.60 33.37 15.74
C THR A 25 8.22 33.17 15.10
N THR A 26 7.19 33.63 15.77
CA THR A 26 5.81 33.58 15.25
C THR A 26 5.63 34.51 14.07
N LYS A 27 4.71 34.17 13.19
CA LYS A 27 4.34 35.06 12.07
C LYS A 27 3.65 36.31 12.60
N LYS A 28 4.02 37.45 12.04
CA LYS A 28 3.43 38.75 12.34
C LYS A 28 2.75 39.30 11.09
N GLY A 29 2.02 40.39 11.23
CA GLY A 29 1.45 41.12 10.12
C GLY A 29 2.52 41.61 9.13
N LYS A 30 2.12 41.96 7.94
CA LYS A 30 3.04 42.33 6.85
C LYS A 30 3.67 43.69 7.14
N GLU A 31 4.99 43.78 7.13
CA GLU A 31 5.75 45.03 7.44
C GLU A 31 5.43 46.21 6.49
N SER A 32 4.85 45.96 5.34
CA SER A 32 4.62 46.91 4.25
C SER A 32 3.25 47.59 4.26
N GLY A 33 2.59 47.70 5.43
CA GLY A 33 1.31 48.41 5.57
C GLY A 33 0.25 47.95 4.56
N GLY A 34 -0.38 46.81 4.80
CA GLY A 34 -1.44 46.32 3.94
C GLY A 34 -2.11 45.05 4.49
N THR A 35 -3.33 44.84 4.08
CA THR A 35 -4.08 43.62 4.40
C THR A 35 -3.78 42.55 3.35
N GLY A 36 -3.42 41.37 3.80
CA GLY A 36 -3.18 40.20 2.94
C GLY A 36 -4.01 39.01 3.34
N VAL A 37 -4.68 38.40 2.36
CA VAL A 37 -5.31 37.08 2.52
C VAL A 37 -4.52 36.09 1.68
N ASN A 38 -4.13 34.98 2.25
CA ASN A 38 -3.45 33.90 1.54
C ASN A 38 -4.22 32.60 1.73
N LEU A 39 -4.62 31.98 0.62
CA LEU A 39 -5.26 30.67 0.60
C LEU A 39 -4.32 29.69 -0.11
N THR A 40 -3.96 28.63 0.59
CA THR A 40 -3.19 27.53 0.04
C THR A 40 -4.04 26.27 0.03
N ILE A 41 -4.16 25.65 -1.13
CA ILE A 41 -4.90 24.40 -1.32
C ILE A 41 -3.92 23.39 -1.89
N ASN A 42 -3.72 22.29 -1.16
CA ASN A 42 -2.94 21.15 -1.61
C ASN A 42 -3.84 19.93 -1.67
N GLN A 43 -3.91 19.30 -2.83
CA GLN A 43 -4.62 18.05 -3.03
C GLN A 43 -3.67 17.03 -3.63
N GLY A 44 -3.73 15.80 -3.13
CA GLY A 44 -2.85 14.73 -3.57
C GLY A 44 -3.54 13.37 -3.52
N TRP A 45 -3.12 12.50 -4.41
CA TRP A 45 -3.49 11.10 -4.44
C TRP A 45 -2.25 10.26 -4.23
N SER A 46 -2.33 9.27 -3.37
CA SER A 46 -1.25 8.35 -3.08
C SER A 46 -1.64 6.93 -3.48
N ASN A 47 -0.76 6.27 -4.21
CA ASN A 47 -0.86 4.88 -4.59
C ASN A 47 0.48 4.20 -4.34
N ARG A 48 0.52 2.87 -4.41
CA ARG A 48 1.79 2.16 -4.33
C ARG A 48 2.75 2.61 -5.45
N ALA A 49 4.01 2.88 -5.09
CA ALA A 49 5.04 3.33 -6.03
C ALA A 49 5.44 2.22 -7.02
N TYR A 50 5.40 0.97 -6.57
CA TYR A 50 5.75 -0.19 -7.39
C TYR A 50 4.48 -0.98 -7.71
N LYS A 51 4.32 -1.29 -9.00
CA LYS A 51 3.30 -2.24 -9.44
C LYS A 51 3.77 -3.65 -9.11
N ASP A 52 2.83 -4.49 -8.72
CA ASP A 52 3.12 -5.91 -8.54
C ASP A 52 3.47 -6.60 -9.85
N TYR A 53 4.20 -7.69 -9.72
CA TYR A 53 4.36 -8.61 -10.83
C TYR A 53 2.99 -9.18 -11.23
N LYS A 54 2.85 -9.48 -12.52
CA LYS A 54 1.67 -10.17 -13.01
C LYS A 54 1.51 -11.49 -12.27
N LYS A 55 0.43 -11.62 -11.52
CA LYS A 55 0.09 -12.84 -10.77
C LYS A 55 -0.43 -13.90 -11.71
N VAL A 56 -0.20 -15.14 -11.35
CA VAL A 56 -0.82 -16.29 -12.00
C VAL A 56 -2.20 -16.47 -11.40
N GLY A 57 -3.25 -16.40 -12.22
CA GLY A 57 -4.61 -16.67 -11.79
C GLY A 57 -4.81 -18.11 -11.33
N ILE A 58 -5.88 -18.37 -10.58
CA ILE A 58 -6.14 -19.68 -10.00
C ILE A 58 -6.31 -20.77 -11.05
N TYR A 59 -6.88 -20.43 -12.21
CA TYR A 59 -7.07 -21.35 -13.32
C TYR A 59 -5.76 -21.82 -13.97
N ASP A 60 -4.73 -20.98 -13.98
CA ASP A 60 -3.41 -21.32 -14.50
C ASP A 60 -2.51 -21.94 -13.40
N TYR A 61 -2.79 -21.63 -12.14
CA TYR A 61 -1.98 -22.10 -11.01
C TYR A 61 -2.04 -23.62 -10.83
N TYR A 62 -3.23 -24.22 -10.94
CA TYR A 62 -3.41 -25.66 -10.76
C TYR A 62 -2.69 -26.49 -11.84
N PRO A 63 -2.81 -26.18 -13.14
CA PRO A 63 -2.02 -26.83 -14.19
C PRO A 63 -0.50 -26.72 -13.97
N LEU A 64 0.01 -25.55 -13.55
CA LEU A 64 1.43 -25.36 -13.24
C LEU A 64 1.89 -26.23 -12.06
N GLN A 65 1.08 -26.33 -11.01
CA GLN A 65 1.37 -27.19 -9.87
C GLN A 65 1.33 -28.67 -10.25
N TRP A 66 0.41 -29.06 -11.11
CA TRP A 66 0.37 -30.41 -11.65
C TRP A 66 1.62 -30.76 -12.45
N GLU A 67 2.09 -29.83 -13.30
CA GLU A 67 3.33 -30.02 -14.07
C GLU A 67 4.54 -30.15 -13.13
N MET A 68 4.62 -29.34 -12.11
CA MET A 68 5.67 -29.46 -11.07
C MET A 68 5.66 -30.83 -10.41
N LEU A 69 4.49 -31.33 -10.00
CA LEU A 69 4.34 -32.65 -9.39
C LEU A 69 4.75 -33.78 -10.35
N LYS A 70 4.29 -33.72 -11.60
CA LYS A 70 4.64 -34.69 -12.63
C LYS A 70 6.15 -34.74 -12.84
N ASN A 71 6.79 -33.57 -12.99
CA ASN A 71 8.24 -33.51 -13.18
C ASN A 71 9.01 -34.04 -11.97
N SER A 72 8.53 -33.79 -10.77
CA SER A 72 9.08 -34.35 -9.53
C SER A 72 9.02 -35.89 -9.53
N TYR A 73 7.90 -36.49 -9.96
CA TYR A 73 7.76 -37.94 -10.05
C TYR A 73 8.65 -38.54 -11.13
N ILE A 74 8.81 -37.89 -12.29
CA ILE A 74 9.74 -38.29 -13.34
C ILE A 74 11.17 -38.28 -12.81
N THR A 75 11.58 -37.24 -12.12
CA THR A 75 12.91 -37.14 -11.49
C THR A 75 13.14 -38.23 -10.44
N SER A 76 12.06 -38.69 -9.79
CA SER A 76 12.08 -39.82 -8.87
C SER A 76 12.11 -41.20 -9.54
N GLY A 77 12.25 -41.26 -10.86
CA GLY A 77 12.38 -42.49 -11.63
C GLY A 77 11.05 -43.14 -12.06
N LYS A 78 9.94 -42.40 -12.03
CA LYS A 78 8.67 -42.89 -12.55
C LYS A 78 8.60 -42.60 -14.05
N ASP A 79 7.93 -43.48 -14.82
CA ASP A 79 7.63 -43.24 -16.21
C ASP A 79 6.59 -42.09 -16.37
N ALA A 80 6.54 -41.46 -17.53
CA ALA A 80 5.74 -40.26 -17.76
C ALA A 80 4.22 -40.47 -17.56
N ALA A 81 3.70 -41.67 -17.91
CA ALA A 81 2.29 -41.98 -17.76
C ALA A 81 1.90 -42.17 -16.29
N THR A 82 2.70 -42.91 -15.54
CA THR A 82 2.54 -43.09 -14.08
C THR A 82 2.71 -41.78 -13.34
N ALA A 83 3.70 -40.94 -13.72
CA ALA A 83 3.90 -39.64 -13.12
C ALA A 83 2.71 -38.69 -13.31
N ALA A 84 2.12 -38.70 -14.52
CA ALA A 84 0.92 -37.92 -14.82
C ALA A 84 -0.29 -38.37 -14.00
N SER A 85 -0.53 -39.68 -13.90
CA SER A 85 -1.63 -40.24 -13.10
C SER A 85 -1.47 -39.92 -11.61
N LEU A 86 -0.24 -40.01 -11.08
CA LEU A 86 0.05 -39.66 -9.68
C LEU A 86 -0.12 -38.16 -9.44
N ALA A 87 0.32 -37.31 -10.36
CA ALA A 87 0.14 -35.86 -10.25
C ALA A 87 -1.34 -35.47 -10.21
N THR A 88 -2.17 -36.07 -11.09
CA THR A 88 -3.62 -35.87 -11.11
C THR A 88 -4.26 -36.27 -9.79
N SER A 89 -3.97 -37.48 -9.29
CA SER A 89 -4.59 -37.98 -8.06
C SER A 89 -4.11 -37.29 -6.78
N LYS A 90 -2.94 -36.66 -6.80
CA LYS A 90 -2.31 -36.06 -5.60
C LYS A 90 -2.41 -34.54 -5.55
N ILE A 91 -2.83 -33.86 -6.61
CA ILE A 91 -2.83 -32.39 -6.67
C ILE A 91 -3.69 -31.77 -5.56
N GLY A 92 -4.92 -32.25 -5.37
CA GLY A 92 -5.80 -31.75 -4.31
C GLY A 92 -5.25 -31.97 -2.91
N SER A 93 -4.68 -33.16 -2.64
CA SER A 93 -4.08 -33.47 -1.34
C SER A 93 -2.79 -32.67 -1.10
N THR A 94 -2.04 -32.35 -2.14
CA THR A 94 -0.79 -31.57 -2.06
C THR A 94 -1.08 -30.09 -1.77
N LEU A 95 -2.05 -29.52 -2.46
CA LEU A 95 -2.45 -28.12 -2.27
C LEU A 95 -3.38 -27.94 -1.06
N LYS A 96 -3.92 -29.03 -0.51
CA LYS A 96 -4.83 -29.06 0.65
C LYS A 96 -6.11 -28.24 0.48
N TYR A 97 -6.39 -27.80 -0.72
CA TYR A 97 -7.49 -26.92 -0.98
C TYR A 97 -7.99 -27.06 -2.41
N ASN A 98 -9.28 -27.14 -2.56
CA ASN A 98 -9.97 -27.18 -3.85
C ASN A 98 -10.94 -25.97 -3.95
N PRO A 99 -10.62 -24.96 -4.76
CA PRO A 99 -11.46 -23.79 -4.93
C PRO A 99 -12.65 -24.00 -5.86
N PHE A 100 -12.63 -25.07 -6.66
CA PHE A 100 -13.62 -25.27 -7.72
C PHE A 100 -14.91 -25.91 -7.20
N VAL A 101 -16.02 -25.45 -7.72
CA VAL A 101 -17.35 -26.02 -7.41
C VAL A 101 -17.57 -27.27 -8.23
N GLY A 102 -18.06 -28.33 -7.61
CA GLY A 102 -18.49 -29.55 -8.32
C GLY A 102 -17.38 -30.44 -8.89
N VAL A 103 -16.11 -30.14 -8.61
CA VAL A 103 -14.96 -30.93 -9.06
C VAL A 103 -14.32 -31.63 -7.87
N ALA A 104 -14.07 -32.93 -7.99
CA ALA A 104 -13.40 -33.72 -6.96
C ALA A 104 -11.90 -33.38 -6.89
N ASP A 105 -11.29 -33.54 -5.72
CA ASP A 105 -9.88 -33.16 -5.45
C ASP A 105 -8.88 -33.92 -6.32
N ASP A 106 -9.21 -35.12 -6.76
CA ASP A 106 -8.41 -35.97 -7.63
C ASP A 106 -8.72 -35.80 -9.12
N ALA A 107 -9.63 -34.89 -9.47
CA ALA A 107 -10.08 -34.61 -10.82
C ALA A 107 -9.94 -33.15 -11.24
N ILE A 108 -9.23 -32.34 -10.49
CA ILE A 108 -9.05 -30.91 -10.78
C ILE A 108 -8.27 -30.69 -12.07
N VAL A 109 -7.19 -31.45 -12.27
CA VAL A 109 -6.38 -31.40 -13.48
C VAL A 109 -6.32 -32.81 -14.08
N GLY A 110 -6.59 -32.90 -15.38
CA GLY A 110 -6.53 -34.17 -16.11
C GLY A 110 -5.09 -34.69 -16.25
N THR A 111 -4.97 -35.97 -16.68
CA THR A 111 -3.67 -36.57 -16.97
C THR A 111 -2.95 -35.94 -18.17
N ASP A 112 -3.65 -35.13 -18.95
CA ASP A 112 -3.14 -34.29 -20.02
C ASP A 112 -2.56 -32.93 -19.52
N GLY A 113 -2.68 -32.65 -18.24
CA GLY A 113 -2.22 -31.43 -17.62
C GLY A 113 -3.15 -30.23 -17.77
N LYS A 114 -4.33 -30.45 -18.33
CA LYS A 114 -5.32 -29.39 -18.48
C LYS A 114 -6.29 -29.38 -17.30
N LEU A 115 -6.77 -28.19 -16.97
CA LEU A 115 -7.80 -28.03 -15.99
C LEU A 115 -9.08 -28.75 -16.45
N ASN A 116 -9.79 -29.38 -15.52
CA ASN A 116 -11.06 -30.02 -15.82
C ASN A 116 -12.05 -29.00 -16.40
N SER A 117 -12.75 -29.37 -17.45
CA SER A 117 -13.73 -28.49 -18.10
C SER A 117 -14.90 -28.08 -17.20
N SER A 118 -15.16 -28.84 -16.13
CA SER A 118 -16.15 -28.49 -15.10
C SER A 118 -15.62 -27.56 -14.01
N ALA A 119 -14.32 -27.22 -14.05
CA ALA A 119 -13.69 -26.30 -13.09
C ALA A 119 -13.82 -24.85 -13.59
N ASP A 120 -15.03 -24.41 -13.86
CA ASP A 120 -15.38 -23.10 -14.43
C ASP A 120 -15.86 -22.10 -13.36
N ALA A 121 -16.27 -22.57 -12.19
CA ALA A 121 -16.79 -21.77 -11.10
C ALA A 121 -15.98 -21.93 -9.82
N LEU A 122 -15.68 -20.82 -9.18
CA LEU A 122 -15.00 -20.77 -7.89
C LEU A 122 -16.02 -20.75 -6.74
N LYS A 123 -15.67 -21.38 -5.61
CA LYS A 123 -16.52 -21.42 -4.40
C LYS A 123 -16.84 -20.05 -3.83
N TRP A 124 -16.02 -19.03 -4.13
CA TRP A 124 -16.21 -17.64 -3.69
C TRP A 124 -16.65 -16.70 -4.81
N GLY A 125 -16.88 -17.21 -5.99
CA GLY A 125 -17.33 -16.41 -7.13
C GLY A 125 -16.23 -15.55 -7.78
N ASP A 126 -15.06 -15.40 -7.16
CA ASP A 126 -13.96 -14.59 -7.68
C ASP A 126 -12.58 -15.15 -7.26
N ASP A 127 -11.54 -14.77 -8.00
CA ASP A 127 -10.15 -15.04 -7.63
C ASP A 127 -9.72 -13.99 -6.60
N LEU A 128 -9.64 -14.41 -5.33
CA LEU A 128 -9.40 -13.52 -4.19
C LEU A 128 -8.05 -12.82 -4.31
N ASP A 129 -8.05 -11.56 -4.67
CA ASP A 129 -6.88 -10.69 -4.63
C ASP A 129 -6.80 -9.96 -3.28
N TRP A 130 -6.00 -10.51 -2.36
CA TRP A 130 -5.78 -9.93 -1.04
C TRP A 130 -5.07 -8.59 -1.08
N GLU A 131 -4.32 -8.32 -2.15
CA GLU A 131 -3.65 -7.03 -2.28
C GLU A 131 -4.63 -5.93 -2.63
N ASP A 132 -5.55 -6.18 -3.58
CA ASP A 132 -6.62 -5.24 -3.88
C ASP A 132 -7.53 -4.99 -2.67
N ALA A 133 -7.73 -6.01 -1.83
CA ALA A 133 -8.46 -5.88 -0.59
C ALA A 133 -7.72 -5.06 0.48
N ALA A 134 -6.37 -5.06 0.45
CA ALA A 134 -5.54 -4.36 1.44
C ALA A 134 -5.16 -2.93 1.05
N PHE A 135 -5.29 -2.57 -0.23
CA PHE A 135 -4.86 -1.27 -0.75
C PHE A 135 -6.00 -0.53 -1.43
N LYS A 136 -5.96 0.79 -1.29
CA LYS A 136 -6.87 1.72 -1.97
C LYS A 136 -6.07 2.93 -2.45
N THR A 137 -6.67 3.76 -3.29
CA THR A 137 -6.12 5.08 -3.56
C THR A 137 -6.31 5.96 -2.34
N GLY A 138 -5.22 6.42 -1.75
CA GLY A 138 -5.23 7.37 -0.66
C GLY A 138 -5.50 8.79 -1.17
N TYR A 139 -6.11 9.61 -0.35
CA TYR A 139 -6.46 10.98 -0.70
C TYR A 139 -6.08 11.97 0.40
N ARG A 140 -5.27 12.97 0.05
CA ARG A 140 -4.85 14.04 0.94
C ARG A 140 -5.45 15.37 0.53
N GLN A 141 -6.05 16.05 1.49
CA GLN A 141 -6.59 17.39 1.35
C GLN A 141 -6.01 18.31 2.42
N GLU A 142 -5.45 19.42 1.99
CA GLU A 142 -4.92 20.43 2.90
C GLU A 142 -5.39 21.80 2.44
N TYR A 143 -6.06 22.52 3.34
CA TYR A 143 -6.56 23.87 3.14
C TYR A 143 -6.00 24.76 4.23
N ASN A 144 -5.22 25.75 3.85
CA ASN A 144 -4.66 26.72 4.78
C ASN A 144 -5.09 28.13 4.36
N LEU A 145 -5.86 28.79 5.21
CA LEU A 145 -6.26 30.18 5.05
C LEU A 145 -5.50 31.01 6.07
N SER A 146 -4.82 32.06 5.63
CA SER A 146 -4.19 33.01 6.54
C SER A 146 -4.54 34.43 6.16
N TYR A 147 -4.79 35.22 7.18
CA TYR A 147 -5.06 36.65 7.12
C TYR A 147 -3.96 37.38 7.86
N ASN A 148 -3.40 38.39 7.26
CA ASN A 148 -2.42 39.25 7.90
C ASN A 148 -2.74 40.72 7.61
N THR A 149 -2.62 41.58 8.61
CA THR A 149 -2.73 43.00 8.48
C THR A 149 -1.83 43.73 9.47
N LYS A 150 -1.26 44.81 9.07
CA LYS A 150 -0.48 45.68 9.92
C LYS A 150 -0.88 47.13 9.68
N THR A 151 -1.21 47.80 10.74
CA THR A 151 -1.48 49.25 10.77
C THR A 151 -0.47 49.88 11.71
N GLU A 152 -0.43 51.22 11.77
CA GLU A 152 0.44 51.93 12.71
C GLU A 152 0.19 51.55 14.18
N LYS A 153 -1.03 51.13 14.49
CA LYS A 153 -1.47 50.85 15.87
C LYS A 153 -1.73 49.35 16.14
N SER A 154 -1.78 48.53 15.12
CA SER A 154 -2.10 47.08 15.31
C SER A 154 -1.35 46.19 14.32
N ASP A 155 -0.95 45.02 14.79
CA ASP A 155 -0.35 43.97 14.01
C ASP A 155 -1.15 42.69 14.28
N THR A 156 -1.84 42.18 13.26
CA THR A 156 -2.74 41.03 13.38
C THR A 156 -2.37 39.97 12.36
N TYR A 157 -2.24 38.74 12.88
CA TYR A 157 -2.11 37.54 12.07
C TYR A 157 -3.11 36.50 12.58
N ALA A 158 -3.91 35.97 11.68
CA ALA A 158 -4.83 34.84 11.95
C ALA A 158 -4.66 33.78 10.89
N SER A 159 -4.71 32.52 11.27
CA SER A 159 -4.68 31.40 10.32
C SER A 159 -5.55 30.26 10.77
N VAL A 160 -6.16 29.62 9.80
CA VAL A 160 -6.94 28.39 9.97
C VAL A 160 -6.41 27.37 8.97
N GLY A 161 -6.13 26.17 9.46
CA GLY A 161 -5.68 25.04 8.64
C GLY A 161 -6.59 23.83 8.83
N TYR A 162 -6.88 23.15 7.75
CA TYR A 162 -7.57 21.86 7.74
C TYR A 162 -6.70 20.88 6.96
N LEU A 163 -6.42 19.73 7.55
CA LEU A 163 -5.70 18.62 6.93
C LEU A 163 -6.51 17.35 7.12
N ASN A 164 -6.80 16.69 6.03
CA ASN A 164 -7.29 15.32 6.00
C ASN A 164 -6.35 14.49 5.13
N ASP A 165 -5.81 13.42 5.70
CA ASP A 165 -4.88 12.52 5.00
C ASP A 165 -5.38 11.09 5.18
N ASP A 166 -5.95 10.55 4.11
CA ASP A 166 -6.40 9.16 4.06
C ASP A 166 -5.36 8.33 3.32
N GLY A 167 -4.72 7.40 4.04
CA GLY A 167 -3.65 6.56 3.52
C GLY A 167 -4.11 5.56 2.46
N TYR A 168 -3.18 5.05 1.67
CA TYR A 168 -3.44 4.05 0.62
C TYR A 168 -3.58 2.62 1.15
N MET A 169 -3.27 2.35 2.41
CA MET A 169 -3.49 1.06 3.05
C MET A 169 -4.80 1.07 3.82
N ILE A 170 -5.62 0.05 3.62
CA ILE A 170 -6.84 -0.17 4.41
C ILE A 170 -6.41 -0.83 5.71
N LEU A 171 -6.09 -0.01 6.72
CA LEU A 171 -5.93 -0.49 8.09
C LEU A 171 -7.32 -0.60 8.72
N SER A 172 -7.93 -1.76 8.61
CA SER A 172 -9.03 -2.11 9.49
C SER A 172 -8.41 -2.42 10.86
N LEU A 173 -8.43 -1.46 11.75
CA LEU A 173 -8.23 -1.74 13.17
C LEU A 173 -9.48 -2.48 13.65
N ILE A 174 -9.35 -3.80 13.77
CA ILE A 174 -10.31 -4.65 14.49
C ILE A 174 -10.12 -4.40 15.99
#